data_2cca065c289bfa51a2c5502b9ff42a40
#
_entry.id   2cca065c289bfa51a2c5502b9ff42a40
#
_cell.length_a   1.000
_cell.length_b   1.000
_cell.length_c   1.000
_cell.angle_alpha   90.00
_cell.angle_beta   90.00
_cell.angle_gamma   90.00
#
_symmetry.space_group_name_H-M   'P 1'
#
loop_
_entity.id
_entity.type
_entity.pdbx_description
1 polymer ?
#
loop_
_entity_poly.entity_id
_entity_poly.type
_entity_poly.pdbx_seq_one_letter_code
_entity_poly.pdbx_strand_id
1 'polypeptide(L)'
;MPYINARTTTPVSTEKQEAIKTLLGKAIENIPGKSEAWLMVEICPECNIWFRGDNSAPSAYIEIKIFGEASDAACEAMTAAVCDIFENELSIPADRTYVKYEFCHVWGWNGANF
;
A
#
# COMPACT_ATOMS: atom_id res chain seq x y z
N MET A 1 -0.55 13.25 5.36
CA MET A 1 -1.77 12.58 4.90
C MET A 1 -1.40 11.50 3.91
N PRO A 2 -1.36 10.25 4.31
CA PRO A 2 -1.21 9.16 3.36
C PRO A 2 -2.49 8.34 3.20
N TYR A 3 -2.65 7.76 2.02
CA TYR A 3 -3.67 6.78 1.72
C TYR A 3 -3.04 5.62 0.97
N ILE A 4 -3.30 4.40 1.43
CA ILE A 4 -2.82 3.19 0.77
C ILE A 4 -4.02 2.37 0.32
N ASN A 5 -4.09 2.07 -0.97
CA ASN A 5 -5.07 1.16 -1.53
C ASN A 5 -4.34 -0.11 -1.98
N ALA A 6 -4.73 -1.24 -1.41
CA ALA A 6 -4.11 -2.53 -1.71
C ALA A 6 -5.12 -3.43 -2.43
N ARG A 7 -4.93 -3.63 -3.72
CA ARG A 7 -5.72 -4.58 -4.53
C ARG A 7 -4.96 -5.87 -4.66
N THR A 8 -5.58 -6.98 -4.25
CA THR A 8 -4.95 -8.29 -4.30
C THR A 8 -5.88 -9.29 -5.00
N THR A 9 -5.30 -10.31 -5.60
CA THR A 9 -6.07 -11.40 -6.19
C THR A 9 -6.52 -12.42 -5.15
N THR A 10 -5.80 -12.49 -4.01
CA THR A 10 -6.09 -13.47 -2.95
C THR A 10 -7.24 -13.02 -2.07
N PRO A 11 -8.00 -13.98 -1.50
CA PRO A 11 -8.90 -13.67 -0.40
C PRO A 11 -8.09 -13.18 0.81
N VAL A 12 -8.64 -12.23 1.57
CA VAL A 12 -7.98 -11.70 2.77
C VAL A 12 -8.97 -11.76 3.93
N SER A 13 -8.72 -12.63 4.90
CA SER A 13 -9.57 -12.74 6.08
C SER A 13 -9.52 -11.45 6.91
N THR A 14 -10.50 -11.28 7.79
CA THR A 14 -10.54 -10.12 8.70
C THR A 14 -9.26 -10.02 9.53
N GLU A 15 -8.77 -11.15 10.05
CA GLU A 15 -7.53 -11.16 10.82
C GLU A 15 -6.33 -10.74 9.99
N LYS A 16 -6.24 -11.21 8.74
CA LYS A 16 -5.17 -10.80 7.83
C LYS A 16 -5.27 -9.34 7.46
N GLN A 17 -6.49 -8.82 7.26
CA GLN A 17 -6.67 -7.39 7.00
C GLN A 17 -6.15 -6.54 8.15
N GLU A 18 -6.45 -6.94 9.40
CA GLU A 18 -5.98 -6.23 10.58
C GLU A 18 -4.46 -6.31 10.73
N ALA A 19 -3.87 -7.48 10.46
CA ALA A 19 -2.42 -7.64 10.50
C ALA A 19 -1.73 -6.76 9.45
N ILE A 20 -2.23 -6.78 8.21
CA ILE A 20 -1.69 -5.97 7.12
C ILE A 20 -1.83 -4.48 7.44
N LYS A 21 -3.00 -4.05 7.92
CA LYS A 21 -3.24 -2.66 8.32
C LYS A 21 -2.22 -2.21 9.37
N THR A 22 -1.96 -3.03 10.37
CA THR A 22 -1.01 -2.71 11.43
C THR A 22 0.41 -2.61 10.89
N LEU A 23 0.80 -3.53 10.01
CA LEU A 23 2.13 -3.52 9.41
C LEU A 23 2.31 -2.33 8.46
N LEU A 24 1.28 -1.97 7.69
CA LEU A 24 1.31 -0.79 6.83
C LEU A 24 1.40 0.50 7.66
N GLY A 25 0.74 0.53 8.82
CA GLY A 25 0.84 1.66 9.75
C GLY A 25 2.25 1.89 10.26
N LYS A 26 3.04 0.82 10.40
CA LYS A 26 4.46 0.95 10.72
C LYS A 26 5.30 1.29 9.49
N ALA A 27 5.02 0.64 8.37
CA ALA A 27 5.78 0.83 7.15
C ALA A 27 5.72 2.27 6.64
N ILE A 28 4.59 2.96 6.82
CA ILE A 28 4.44 4.34 6.34
C ILE A 28 5.44 5.29 6.98
N GLU A 29 6.02 4.93 8.11
CA GLU A 29 7.04 5.73 8.78
C GLU A 29 8.35 5.80 7.98
N ASN A 30 8.53 4.95 6.96
CA ASN A 30 9.62 5.11 6.00
C ASN A 30 9.52 6.42 5.22
N ILE A 31 8.33 6.98 5.12
CA ILE A 31 8.11 8.29 4.50
C ILE A 31 8.20 9.33 5.63
N PRO A 32 9.20 10.21 5.60
CA PRO A 32 9.41 11.18 6.69
C PRO A 32 8.17 12.00 7.00
N GLY A 33 7.83 12.11 8.28
CA GLY A 33 6.70 12.89 8.74
C GLY A 33 5.34 12.20 8.62
N LYS A 34 5.29 10.96 8.14
CA LYS A 34 4.06 10.19 8.02
C LYS A 34 3.94 9.17 9.13
N SER A 35 2.70 8.90 9.57
CA SER A 35 2.44 7.93 10.63
C SER A 35 1.04 7.34 10.46
N GLU A 36 0.77 6.28 11.19
CA GLU A 36 -0.55 5.65 11.22
C GLU A 36 -1.66 6.60 11.68
N ALA A 37 -1.32 7.61 12.47
CA ALA A 37 -2.31 8.57 12.97
C ALA A 37 -3.11 9.26 11.87
N TRP A 38 -2.55 9.37 10.67
CA TRP A 38 -3.18 10.03 9.53
C TRP A 38 -3.34 9.10 8.32
N LEU A 39 -3.02 7.83 8.49
CA LEU A 39 -3.05 6.85 7.40
C LEU A 39 -4.45 6.28 7.22
N MET A 40 -4.93 6.32 5.97
CA MET A 40 -6.13 5.61 5.57
C MET A 40 -5.69 4.40 4.74
N VAL A 41 -6.19 3.21 5.09
CA VAL A 41 -5.86 1.97 4.39
C VAL A 41 -7.14 1.35 3.86
N GLU A 42 -7.11 0.98 2.59
CA GLU A 42 -8.19 0.22 1.96
C GLU A 42 -7.62 -1.06 1.38
N ILE A 43 -8.25 -2.18 1.67
CA ILE A 43 -7.84 -3.50 1.15
C ILE A 43 -8.97 -4.03 0.29
N CYS A 44 -8.67 -4.29 -0.99
CA CYS A 44 -9.62 -4.83 -1.96
C CYS A 44 -9.17 -6.25 -2.34
N PRO A 45 -9.72 -7.28 -1.70
CA PRO A 45 -9.34 -8.66 -2.00
C PRO A 45 -10.09 -9.20 -3.23
N GLU A 46 -9.63 -10.34 -3.73
CA GLU A 46 -10.29 -11.10 -4.79
C GLU A 46 -10.50 -10.30 -6.08
N CYS A 47 -9.52 -9.45 -6.42
CA CYS A 47 -9.50 -8.73 -7.68
C CYS A 47 -9.04 -9.64 -8.82
N ASN A 48 -9.54 -9.39 -10.01
CA ASN A 48 -9.04 -10.05 -11.21
C ASN A 48 -7.88 -9.24 -11.78
N ILE A 49 -6.66 -9.76 -11.60
CA ILE A 49 -5.45 -9.09 -12.08
C ILE A 49 -4.65 -10.05 -12.93
N TRP A 50 -4.37 -9.65 -14.17
CA TRP A 50 -3.43 -10.33 -15.03
C TRP A 50 -2.09 -9.61 -14.98
N PHE A 51 -1.04 -10.37 -14.77
CA PHE A 51 0.32 -9.85 -14.86
C PHE A 51 1.08 -10.64 -15.92
N ARG A 52 1.64 -9.95 -16.89
CA ARG A 52 2.27 -10.58 -18.06
C ARG A 52 1.32 -11.53 -18.80
N GLY A 53 0.02 -11.15 -18.83
CA GLY A 53 -1.00 -11.97 -19.48
C GLY A 53 -1.43 -13.21 -18.72
N ASP A 54 -1.04 -13.35 -17.45
CA ASP A 54 -1.31 -14.51 -16.63
C ASP A 54 -1.96 -14.12 -15.29
N ASN A 55 -3.03 -14.80 -14.92
CA ASN A 55 -3.71 -14.61 -13.64
C ASN A 55 -3.68 -15.89 -12.78
N SER A 56 -2.89 -16.89 -13.14
CA SER A 56 -2.84 -18.17 -12.41
C SER A 56 -2.06 -18.07 -11.10
N ALA A 57 -1.21 -17.07 -10.93
CA ALA A 57 -0.45 -16.82 -9.71
C ALA A 57 -0.95 -15.55 -9.02
N PRO A 58 -0.80 -15.45 -7.69
CA PRO A 58 -1.28 -14.28 -6.96
C PRO A 58 -0.51 -13.02 -7.35
N SER A 59 -1.22 -11.90 -7.38
CA SER A 59 -0.68 -10.59 -7.74
C SER A 59 -1.28 -9.51 -6.86
N ALA A 60 -0.60 -8.38 -6.75
CA ALA A 60 -1.10 -7.22 -6.03
C ALA A 60 -0.73 -5.92 -6.74
N TYR A 61 -1.60 -4.94 -6.62
CA TYR A 61 -1.36 -3.57 -7.07
C TYR A 61 -1.62 -2.64 -5.90
N ILE A 62 -0.56 -1.99 -5.43
CA ILE A 62 -0.61 -1.16 -4.24
C ILE A 62 -0.41 0.30 -4.68
N GLU A 63 -1.37 1.15 -4.34
CA GLU A 63 -1.27 2.58 -4.59
C GLU A 63 -1.03 3.32 -3.29
N ILE A 64 -0.02 4.20 -3.28
CA ILE A 64 0.31 5.02 -2.11
C ILE A 64 0.20 6.48 -2.53
N LYS A 65 -0.76 7.18 -1.93
CA LYS A 65 -1.01 8.59 -2.22
C LYS A 65 -0.61 9.41 -1.01
N ILE A 66 0.16 10.46 -1.26
CA ILE A 66 0.80 11.24 -0.19
C ILE A 66 0.61 12.73 -0.43
N PHE A 67 0.19 13.43 0.63
CA PHE A 67 0.23 14.89 0.63
C PHE A 67 1.67 15.34 0.85
N GLY A 68 2.18 16.15 -0.06
CA GLY A 68 3.56 16.63 -0.03
C GLY A 68 4.45 15.80 -0.94
N GLU A 69 5.70 15.61 -0.56
CA GLU A 69 6.72 14.95 -1.36
C GLU A 69 7.54 13.99 -0.48
N ALA A 70 8.25 13.10 -1.13
CA ALA A 70 9.21 12.22 -0.48
C ALA A 70 10.34 11.91 -1.46
N SER A 71 11.53 11.62 -0.93
CA SER A 71 12.68 11.27 -1.76
C SER A 71 12.50 9.89 -2.40
N ASP A 72 13.20 9.67 -3.50
CA ASP A 72 13.21 8.36 -4.16
C ASP A 72 13.71 7.27 -3.18
N ALA A 73 14.70 7.58 -2.35
CA ALA A 73 15.22 6.63 -1.36
C ALA A 73 14.17 6.25 -0.32
N ALA A 74 13.38 7.20 0.16
CA ALA A 74 12.30 6.93 1.10
C ALA A 74 11.22 6.05 0.46
N CYS A 75 10.86 6.33 -0.78
CA CYS A 75 9.90 5.54 -1.52
C CYS A 75 10.42 4.13 -1.78
N GLU A 76 11.70 3.98 -2.09
CA GLU A 76 12.30 2.66 -2.28
C GLU A 76 12.25 1.83 -1.00
N ALA A 77 12.57 2.43 0.13
CA ALA A 77 12.46 1.76 1.43
C ALA A 77 11.00 1.35 1.74
N MET A 78 10.05 2.22 1.41
CA MET A 78 8.63 1.93 1.58
C MET A 78 8.20 0.77 0.67
N THR A 79 8.64 0.75 -0.59
CA THR A 79 8.33 -0.32 -1.54
C THR A 79 8.83 -1.66 -1.02
N ALA A 80 10.06 -1.73 -0.51
CA ALA A 80 10.62 -2.95 0.04
C ALA A 80 9.79 -3.45 1.23
N ALA A 81 9.40 -2.55 2.14
CA ALA A 81 8.59 -2.89 3.29
C ALA A 81 7.20 -3.42 2.88
N VAL A 82 6.56 -2.76 1.90
CA VAL A 82 5.24 -3.16 1.41
C VAL A 82 5.30 -4.54 0.75
N CYS A 83 6.27 -4.77 -0.11
CA CYS A 83 6.45 -6.08 -0.75
C CYS A 83 6.65 -7.20 0.27
N ASP A 84 7.47 -6.95 1.31
CA ASP A 84 7.68 -7.92 2.39
C ASP A 84 6.37 -8.25 3.12
N ILE A 85 5.55 -7.24 3.39
CA ILE A 85 4.26 -7.44 4.08
C ILE A 85 3.37 -8.37 3.26
N PHE A 86 3.17 -8.09 1.99
CA PHE A 86 2.26 -8.88 1.16
C PHE A 86 2.81 -10.26 0.85
N GLU A 87 4.11 -10.42 0.76
CA GLU A 87 4.72 -11.74 0.61
C GLU A 87 4.56 -12.58 1.87
N ASN A 88 4.87 -12.02 3.04
CA ASN A 88 4.78 -12.73 4.31
C ASN A 88 3.34 -13.04 4.72
N GLU A 89 2.42 -12.10 4.51
CA GLU A 89 1.05 -12.27 4.97
C GLU A 89 0.15 -13.02 3.99
N LEU A 90 0.35 -12.84 2.68
CA LEU A 90 -0.54 -13.37 1.66
C LEU A 90 0.16 -14.27 0.63
N SER A 91 1.45 -14.51 0.78
CA SER A 91 2.25 -15.29 -0.19
C SER A 91 2.18 -14.72 -1.61
N ILE A 92 2.07 -13.40 -1.74
CA ILE A 92 2.12 -12.74 -3.03
C ILE A 92 3.58 -12.38 -3.32
N PRO A 93 4.19 -12.96 -4.38
CA PRO A 93 5.59 -12.69 -4.67
C PRO A 93 5.84 -11.21 -4.98
N ALA A 94 6.99 -10.71 -4.57
CA ALA A 94 7.38 -9.34 -4.85
C ALA A 94 7.44 -9.04 -6.35
N ASP A 95 7.81 -10.03 -7.17
CA ASP A 95 7.87 -9.87 -8.62
C ASP A 95 6.49 -9.87 -9.29
N ARG A 96 5.41 -10.05 -8.52
CA ARG A 96 4.03 -9.92 -8.98
C ARG A 96 3.29 -8.81 -8.21
N THR A 97 4.03 -7.91 -7.58
CA THR A 97 3.48 -6.80 -6.80
C THR A 97 4.00 -5.48 -7.38
N TYR A 98 3.09 -4.63 -7.83
CA TYR A 98 3.41 -3.25 -8.18
C TYR A 98 3.09 -2.33 -7.01
N VAL A 99 3.96 -1.35 -6.80
CA VAL A 99 3.74 -0.28 -5.81
C VAL A 99 3.88 1.04 -6.55
N LYS A 100 2.82 1.82 -6.59
CA LYS A 100 2.80 3.10 -7.30
C LYS A 100 2.59 4.23 -6.31
N TYR A 101 3.28 5.36 -6.52
CA TYR A 101 3.20 6.54 -5.67
C TYR A 101 2.58 7.70 -6.43
N GLU A 102 1.72 8.45 -5.74
CA GLU A 102 1.21 9.73 -6.21
C GLU A 102 1.40 10.77 -5.11
N PHE A 103 1.90 11.94 -5.49
CA PHE A 103 2.11 13.06 -4.59
C PHE A 103 1.21 14.20 -5.01
N CYS A 104 0.64 14.90 -4.04
CA CYS A 104 -0.19 16.07 -4.33
C CYS A 104 0.08 17.19 -3.32
N HIS A 105 -0.26 18.41 -3.72
CA HIS A 105 -0.12 19.59 -2.86
C HIS A 105 -1.47 20.12 -2.38
N VAL A 106 -2.56 19.47 -2.78
CA VAL A 106 -3.92 19.82 -2.32
C VAL A 106 -4.54 18.57 -1.70
N TRP A 107 -4.88 18.66 -0.41
CA TRP A 107 -5.46 17.55 0.34
C TRP A 107 -6.48 18.09 1.31
N GLY A 108 -7.73 17.61 1.21
CA GLY A 108 -8.81 18.03 2.06
C GLY A 108 -9.01 17.11 3.26
N TRP A 109 -9.24 17.71 4.41
CA TRP A 109 -9.60 16.98 5.62
C TRP A 109 -10.43 17.90 6.50
N ASN A 110 -11.46 17.34 7.13
CA ASN A 110 -12.32 18.03 8.09
C ASN A 110 -12.90 19.34 7.53
N GLY A 111 -13.28 19.31 6.26
CA GLY A 111 -13.96 20.44 5.60
C GLY A 111 -13.04 21.55 5.11
N ALA A 112 -11.73 21.38 5.18
CA ALA A 112 -10.75 22.37 4.73
C ALA A 112 -9.55 21.66 4.08
N ASN A 113 -8.66 22.43 3.50
CA ASN A 113 -7.43 21.90 2.92
C ASN A 113 -6.23 22.24 3.78
N PHE A 114 -5.23 21.39 3.69
CA PHE A 114 -3.93 21.65 4.30
C PHE A 114 -3.13 22.65 3.53
#